data_829c0d22a41cf638f8c153b8db2208e3
#
_entry.id   829c0d22a41cf638f8c153b8db2208e3
#
_cell.length_a   1.000
_cell.length_b   1.000
_cell.length_c   1.000
_cell.angle_alpha   90.00
_cell.angle_beta   90.00
_cell.angle_gamma   90.00
#
_symmetry.space_group_name_H-M   'P 1'
#
loop_
_entity.id
_entity.type
_entity.pdbx_description
1 polymer ?
#
loop_
_entity_poly.entity_id
_entity_poly.type
_entity_poly.pdbx_seq_one_letter_code
_entity_poly.pdbx_strand_id
1 'polypeptide(L)'
;MTFKEVLQRFRTGSFTEREKGAKFEKLIKKWFQTDPRYADKLQEVWLWEEFPGKKDFGGKDLGIDLVAKTDLGDYWAIQCKCYDEKAIISKAVVDSFISTAHRAFIDDLTLKTTYFSNLIWVSTTLRWGANAEETLKGQDISVTRINMHELEASPVDWDKLLKGDTGKAALREGKQPRKHQLEAMKAAHEYFRVHDRGKLIMACGTGKTYTSLEIIEQETGGKGLILFMVPSIALLGQSLNAWMTDTKYRMKAVCICSDSKASKRNDFDNDETSIIDNPLPATTNINSIKRQLLGYKDTDGLVVVFSTYQSIDVLAEAQRALLEADPSYGIFDYIVCDEAHRTTGFKQKGRDESHFTKIHNNDLIRGKKRLYMTATPRYYNDNAKATAKDKDLVLWSMNNPDYYGEEFFRIGFGRAVREGLLTDYKVLVLTISEDDIPDSILEDVKDKQQKEIKMDDASKLIGCINGLSKRIKGDKGVTKEADPVLMRRAVAFCSTINPSERGSGISSKGFAAVMPTIFRKSRRLIC
;
A
#
# COMPACT_ATOMS: atom_id res chain seq x y z
N MET A 1 19.75 3.20 -16.31
CA MET A 1 20.47 3.03 -15.02
C MET A 1 19.46 2.82 -13.89
N THR A 2 19.76 1.91 -12.96
CA THR A 2 18.97 1.73 -11.72
C THR A 2 19.39 2.76 -10.67
N PHE A 3 18.51 3.01 -9.68
CA PHE A 3 18.86 3.91 -8.57
C PHE A 3 20.06 3.40 -7.75
N LYS A 4 20.20 2.09 -7.58
CA LYS A 4 21.39 1.49 -6.93
C LYS A 4 22.70 1.82 -7.65
N GLU A 5 22.69 1.79 -8.97
CA GLU A 5 23.88 2.17 -9.78
C GLU A 5 24.20 3.66 -9.60
N VAL A 6 23.18 4.52 -9.48
CA VAL A 6 23.39 5.95 -9.16
C VAL A 6 24.07 6.12 -7.80
N LEU A 7 23.57 5.43 -6.77
CA LEU A 7 24.19 5.48 -5.44
C LEU A 7 25.63 4.96 -5.45
N GLN A 8 25.89 3.90 -6.21
CA GLN A 8 27.26 3.38 -6.35
C GLN A 8 28.20 4.42 -6.99
N ARG A 9 27.73 5.13 -8.01
CA ARG A 9 28.51 6.25 -8.60
C ARG A 9 28.78 7.36 -7.60
N PHE A 10 27.83 7.72 -6.75
CA PHE A 10 28.04 8.73 -5.71
C PHE A 10 29.04 8.25 -4.66
N ARG A 11 29.00 6.98 -4.26
CA ARG A 11 29.93 6.40 -3.30
C ARG A 11 31.37 6.36 -3.84
N THR A 12 31.54 6.00 -5.12
CA THR A 12 32.88 5.92 -5.75
C THR A 12 33.40 7.26 -6.24
N GLY A 13 32.53 8.20 -6.59
CA GLY A 13 32.87 9.50 -7.19
C GLY A 13 32.83 10.67 -6.24
N SER A 14 32.74 10.45 -4.91
CA SER A 14 32.79 11.52 -3.89
C SER A 14 33.96 11.31 -2.95
N PHE A 15 34.70 12.38 -2.70
CA PHE A 15 35.88 12.37 -1.82
C PHE A 15 35.50 12.48 -0.34
N THR A 16 34.34 13.05 -0.03
CA THR A 16 33.85 13.26 1.34
C THR A 16 32.38 12.89 1.48
N GLU A 17 31.96 12.55 2.71
CA GLU A 17 30.55 12.31 3.04
C GLU A 17 29.68 13.54 2.77
N ARG A 18 30.20 14.75 3.01
CA ARG A 18 29.52 16.01 2.71
C ARG A 18 29.27 16.19 1.21
N GLU A 19 30.25 15.89 0.37
CA GLU A 19 30.08 15.95 -1.09
C GLU A 19 29.03 14.93 -1.58
N LYS A 20 29.08 13.70 -1.04
CA LYS A 20 28.08 12.66 -1.33
C LYS A 20 26.69 13.12 -0.93
N GLY A 21 26.53 13.71 0.27
CA GLY A 21 25.27 14.28 0.75
C GLY A 21 24.73 15.34 -0.20
N ALA A 22 25.54 16.33 -0.55
CA ALA A 22 25.14 17.42 -1.43
C ALA A 22 24.74 16.94 -2.86
N LYS A 23 25.42 15.91 -3.40
CA LYS A 23 25.02 15.29 -4.67
C LYS A 23 23.66 14.60 -4.55
N PHE A 24 23.41 13.93 -3.43
CA PHE A 24 22.15 13.25 -3.15
C PHE A 24 20.99 14.24 -2.99
N GLU A 25 21.15 15.31 -2.23
CA GLU A 25 20.17 16.39 -2.05
C GLU A 25 19.76 17.00 -3.41
N LYS A 26 20.75 17.35 -4.26
CA LYS A 26 20.48 17.86 -5.60
C LYS A 26 19.74 16.85 -6.49
N LEU A 27 20.05 15.57 -6.37
CA LEU A 27 19.32 14.51 -7.08
C LEU A 27 17.89 14.41 -6.60
N ILE A 28 17.66 14.41 -5.28
CA ILE A 28 16.33 14.33 -4.69
C ILE A 28 15.49 15.56 -5.02
N LYS A 29 16.08 16.77 -5.06
CA LYS A 29 15.40 17.97 -5.56
C LYS A 29 14.84 17.75 -6.97
N LYS A 30 15.67 17.28 -7.92
CA LYS A 30 15.24 16.99 -9.29
C LYS A 30 14.22 15.87 -9.34
N TRP A 31 14.36 14.88 -8.48
CA TRP A 31 13.41 13.78 -8.39
C TRP A 31 12.01 14.26 -7.96
N PHE A 32 11.89 15.12 -6.94
CA PHE A 32 10.62 15.73 -6.56
C PHE A 32 9.98 16.57 -7.68
N GLN A 33 10.81 17.19 -8.53
CA GLN A 33 10.36 17.93 -9.71
C GLN A 33 9.96 17.04 -10.90
N THR A 34 10.21 15.73 -10.81
CA THR A 34 10.05 14.80 -11.94
C THR A 34 9.07 13.69 -11.64
N ASP A 35 9.10 13.11 -10.44
CA ASP A 35 8.23 11.99 -10.08
C ASP A 35 6.75 12.44 -10.06
N PRO A 36 5.85 11.78 -10.81
CA PRO A 36 4.47 12.24 -10.98
C PRO A 36 3.70 12.40 -9.67
N ARG A 37 4.07 11.67 -8.60
CA ARG A 37 3.44 11.79 -7.29
C ARG A 37 3.61 13.18 -6.68
N TYR A 38 4.69 13.85 -7.03
CA TYR A 38 5.09 15.14 -6.44
C TYR A 38 5.09 16.27 -7.45
N ALA A 39 5.57 16.02 -8.68
CA ALA A 39 5.77 17.05 -9.70
C ALA A 39 4.49 17.85 -10.01
N ASP A 40 3.33 17.19 -10.07
CA ASP A 40 2.04 17.86 -10.29
C ASP A 40 1.47 18.54 -9.03
N LYS A 41 2.02 18.27 -7.86
CA LYS A 41 1.56 18.79 -6.56
C LYS A 41 2.44 19.93 -6.04
N LEU A 42 3.71 19.94 -6.42
CA LEU A 42 4.68 20.91 -5.96
C LEU A 42 4.84 22.04 -6.96
N GLN A 43 4.64 23.27 -6.49
CA GLN A 43 4.88 24.47 -7.28
C GLN A 43 6.39 24.74 -7.39
N GLU A 44 7.11 24.55 -6.27
CA GLU A 44 8.53 24.87 -6.18
C GLU A 44 9.25 23.95 -5.18
N VAL A 45 10.53 23.66 -5.46
CA VAL A 45 11.41 22.87 -4.58
C VAL A 45 12.77 23.56 -4.51
N TRP A 46 13.20 23.89 -3.31
CA TRP A 46 14.49 24.54 -3.03
C TRP A 46 15.43 23.61 -2.28
N LEU A 47 16.72 23.74 -2.53
CA LEU A 47 17.72 23.34 -1.53
C LEU A 47 17.61 24.30 -0.34
N TRP A 48 17.98 23.85 0.85
CA TRP A 48 17.92 24.70 2.05
C TRP A 48 18.61 26.06 1.86
N GLU A 49 19.75 26.08 1.16
CA GLU A 49 20.50 27.30 0.85
C GLU A 49 19.73 28.28 -0.06
N GLU A 50 18.83 27.77 -0.87
CA GLU A 50 18.03 28.54 -1.85
C GLU A 50 16.70 29.02 -1.23
N PHE A 51 16.29 28.46 -0.10
CA PHE A 51 14.97 28.72 0.49
C PHE A 51 14.89 30.15 1.05
N PRO A 52 13.98 31.01 0.57
CA PRO A 52 13.87 32.40 0.99
C PRO A 52 13.62 32.59 2.49
N GLY A 53 12.78 31.71 3.09
CA GLY A 53 12.47 31.73 4.53
C GLY A 53 13.62 31.29 5.45
N LYS A 54 14.76 30.81 4.91
CA LYS A 54 15.93 30.37 5.70
C LYS A 54 16.42 31.44 6.67
N LYS A 55 16.33 32.73 6.33
CA LYS A 55 16.73 33.86 7.18
C LYS A 55 16.09 33.81 8.57
N ASP A 56 14.84 33.34 8.69
CA ASP A 56 14.09 33.28 9.94
C ASP A 56 14.57 32.15 10.87
N PHE A 57 15.40 31.26 10.36
CA PHE A 57 16.01 30.16 11.11
C PHE A 57 17.44 30.48 11.63
N GLY A 58 17.90 31.74 11.48
CA GLY A 58 19.24 32.17 11.91
C GLY A 58 20.36 31.69 10.99
N GLY A 59 20.06 31.28 9.78
CA GLY A 59 21.06 30.98 8.75
C GLY A 59 21.88 29.69 8.94
N LYS A 60 21.65 28.94 10.03
CA LYS A 60 22.38 27.70 10.32
C LYS A 60 21.78 26.51 9.59
N ASP A 61 22.61 25.51 9.32
CA ASP A 61 22.17 24.17 8.93
C ASP A 61 21.54 23.50 10.15
N LEU A 62 20.24 23.31 10.11
CA LEU A 62 19.45 22.85 11.25
C LEU A 62 18.76 21.51 10.98
N GLY A 63 19.22 20.76 9.97
CA GLY A 63 18.70 19.44 9.66
C GLY A 63 17.52 19.44 8.67
N ILE A 64 17.28 20.52 7.93
CA ILE A 64 16.42 20.56 6.75
C ILE A 64 17.32 20.69 5.52
N ASP A 65 17.20 19.76 4.56
CA ASP A 65 18.04 19.76 3.36
C ASP A 65 17.32 20.39 2.16
N LEU A 66 15.98 20.17 2.06
CA LEU A 66 15.15 20.81 1.04
C LEU A 66 13.85 21.34 1.65
N VAL A 67 13.26 22.32 0.95
CA VAL A 67 11.91 22.81 1.19
C VAL A 67 11.12 22.74 -0.09
N ALA A 68 9.87 22.29 0.00
CA ALA A 68 8.95 22.30 -1.14
C ALA A 68 7.71 23.12 -0.80
N LYS A 69 7.21 23.87 -1.79
CA LYS A 69 5.91 24.57 -1.73
C LYS A 69 4.92 23.89 -2.63
N THR A 70 3.75 23.55 -2.08
CA THR A 70 2.67 22.96 -2.87
C THR A 70 1.94 24.04 -3.68
N ASP A 71 1.19 23.60 -4.67
CA ASP A 71 0.30 24.47 -5.46
C ASP A 71 -0.86 25.06 -4.63
N LEU A 72 -1.14 24.51 -3.45
CA LEU A 72 -2.09 25.06 -2.47
C LEU A 72 -1.45 26.05 -1.48
N GLY A 73 -0.14 26.31 -1.63
CA GLY A 73 0.60 27.24 -0.79
C GLY A 73 1.15 26.63 0.53
N ASP A 74 1.00 25.32 0.73
CA ASP A 74 1.56 24.64 1.89
C ASP A 74 3.06 24.39 1.71
N TYR A 75 3.82 24.40 2.80
CA TYR A 75 5.27 24.14 2.80
C TYR A 75 5.59 22.78 3.43
N TRP A 76 6.50 22.05 2.83
CA TRP A 76 7.01 20.76 3.31
C TRP A 76 8.50 20.89 3.62
N ALA A 77 8.93 20.42 4.79
CA ALA A 77 10.32 20.28 5.14
C ALA A 77 10.83 18.88 4.79
N ILE A 78 12.00 18.78 4.16
CA ILE A 78 12.53 17.53 3.65
C ILE A 78 13.96 17.33 4.16
N GLN A 79 14.21 16.17 4.78
CA GLN A 79 15.53 15.72 5.20
C GLN A 79 15.99 14.59 4.28
N CYS A 80 17.21 14.66 3.77
CA CYS A 80 17.82 13.68 2.87
C CYS A 80 19.02 13.02 3.53
N LYS A 81 19.06 11.68 3.58
CA LYS A 81 20.18 10.93 4.15
C LYS A 81 20.67 9.85 3.21
N CYS A 82 21.85 10.07 2.60
CA CYS A 82 22.56 9.12 1.76
C CYS A 82 23.45 8.20 2.62
N TYR A 83 22.83 7.29 3.34
CA TYR A 83 23.52 6.35 4.22
C TYR A 83 23.89 5.04 3.48
N ASP A 84 24.83 4.31 4.07
CA ASP A 84 25.06 2.91 3.66
C ASP A 84 23.87 2.04 4.07
N GLU A 85 23.63 0.96 3.35
CA GLU A 85 22.49 0.05 3.60
C GLU A 85 22.47 -0.52 5.02
N LYS A 86 23.63 -0.64 5.67
CA LYS A 86 23.78 -1.15 7.03
C LYS A 86 23.68 -0.08 8.12
N ALA A 87 23.72 1.20 7.76
CA ALA A 87 23.65 2.30 8.70
C ALA A 87 22.28 2.35 9.40
N ILE A 88 22.29 2.68 10.68
CA ILE A 88 21.07 2.81 11.50
C ILE A 88 20.77 4.29 11.72
N ILE A 89 19.55 4.71 11.41
CA ILE A 89 19.08 6.07 11.68
C ILE A 89 18.86 6.22 13.20
N SER A 90 19.60 7.15 13.83
CA SER A 90 19.51 7.38 15.26
C SER A 90 18.43 8.40 15.62
N LYS A 91 17.92 8.31 16.85
CA LYS A 91 16.93 9.25 17.38
C LYS A 91 17.42 10.71 17.33
N ALA A 92 18.67 10.98 17.67
CA ALA A 92 19.22 12.33 17.71
C ALA A 92 19.12 13.08 16.37
N VAL A 93 19.32 12.38 15.24
CA VAL A 93 19.20 12.96 13.90
C VAL A 93 17.74 13.27 13.57
N VAL A 94 16.83 12.41 13.96
CA VAL A 94 15.39 12.59 13.77
C VAL A 94 14.88 13.76 14.63
N ASP A 95 15.25 13.82 15.90
CA ASP A 95 14.85 14.89 16.82
C ASP A 95 15.30 16.28 16.32
N SER A 96 16.52 16.39 15.78
CA SER A 96 17.05 17.64 15.22
C SER A 96 16.18 18.13 14.06
N PHE A 97 15.80 17.25 13.14
CA PHE A 97 14.94 17.58 12.01
C PHE A 97 13.55 18.02 12.47
N ILE A 98 12.90 17.23 13.33
CA ILE A 98 11.55 17.51 13.82
C ILE A 98 11.53 18.84 14.58
N SER A 99 12.46 19.06 15.50
CA SER A 99 12.56 20.29 16.30
C SER A 99 12.71 21.54 15.44
N THR A 100 13.50 21.46 14.38
CA THR A 100 13.66 22.58 13.43
C THR A 100 12.41 22.82 12.61
N ALA A 101 11.79 21.76 12.14
CA ALA A 101 10.63 21.84 11.26
C ALA A 101 9.35 22.33 11.96
N HIS A 102 9.30 22.35 13.29
CA HIS A 102 8.18 22.98 14.05
C HIS A 102 8.31 24.51 14.19
N ARG A 103 9.42 25.10 13.72
CA ARG A 103 9.60 26.55 13.80
C ARG A 103 8.84 27.28 12.72
N ALA A 104 8.32 28.47 13.06
CA ALA A 104 7.68 29.36 12.12
C ALA A 104 8.68 30.12 11.26
N PHE A 105 8.26 30.53 10.08
CA PHE A 105 8.95 31.44 9.20
C PHE A 105 7.95 32.37 8.50
N ILE A 106 8.42 33.42 7.83
CA ILE A 106 7.57 34.34 7.08
C ILE A 106 7.59 33.93 5.61
N ASP A 107 6.41 33.67 5.04
CA ASP A 107 6.26 33.48 3.60
C ASP A 107 6.50 34.81 2.87
N ASP A 108 7.52 34.85 2.00
CA ASP A 108 7.95 36.09 1.33
C ASP A 108 6.91 36.69 0.39
N LEU A 109 5.96 35.87 -0.12
CA LEU A 109 4.92 36.33 -1.02
C LEU A 109 3.71 36.89 -0.27
N THR A 110 3.29 36.21 0.79
CA THR A 110 2.08 36.58 1.55
C THR A 110 2.38 37.44 2.77
N LEU A 111 3.64 37.51 3.19
CA LEU A 111 4.14 38.18 4.42
C LEU A 111 3.47 37.63 5.71
N LYS A 112 2.95 36.41 5.66
CA LYS A 112 2.29 35.77 6.80
C LYS A 112 3.25 34.80 7.50
N THR A 113 3.09 34.72 8.81
CA THR A 113 3.73 33.65 9.60
C THR A 113 3.20 32.31 9.14
N THR A 114 4.10 31.42 8.78
CA THR A 114 3.82 30.14 8.14
C THR A 114 4.59 29.03 8.85
N TYR A 115 4.08 27.81 8.75
CA TYR A 115 4.66 26.60 9.32
C TYR A 115 4.74 25.52 8.24
N PHE A 116 5.62 24.56 8.43
CA PHE A 116 5.61 23.36 7.59
C PHE A 116 4.36 22.52 7.92
N SER A 117 3.67 22.08 6.88
CA SER A 117 2.45 21.28 6.98
C SER A 117 2.72 19.77 6.86
N ASN A 118 3.90 19.40 6.36
CA ASN A 118 4.33 18.01 6.25
C ASN A 118 5.86 17.91 6.35
N LEU A 119 6.32 16.83 6.96
CA LEU A 119 7.73 16.50 7.11
C LEU A 119 8.04 15.28 6.26
N ILE A 120 9.09 15.34 5.43
CA ILE A 120 9.48 14.22 4.58
C ILE A 120 10.90 13.78 4.94
N TRP A 121 11.03 12.50 5.23
CA TRP A 121 12.32 11.86 5.45
C TRP A 121 12.69 10.97 4.27
N VAL A 122 13.74 11.32 3.55
CA VAL A 122 14.27 10.53 2.43
C VAL A 122 15.56 9.84 2.85
N SER A 123 15.64 8.52 2.73
CA SER A 123 16.78 7.74 3.19
C SER A 123 17.10 6.56 2.27
N THR A 124 18.41 6.28 2.12
CA THR A 124 18.92 5.11 1.39
C THR A 124 19.14 3.88 2.27
N THR A 125 18.83 3.95 3.58
CA THR A 125 18.81 2.81 4.48
C THR A 125 17.38 2.52 4.96
N LEU A 126 17.09 1.24 5.22
CA LEU A 126 15.83 0.76 5.81
C LEU A 126 15.95 0.52 7.33
N ARG A 127 17.13 0.78 7.91
CA ARG A 127 17.40 0.45 9.31
C ARG A 127 17.16 1.64 10.21
N TRP A 128 16.14 1.51 11.04
CA TRP A 128 15.77 2.50 12.03
C TRP A 128 16.11 1.99 13.44
N GLY A 129 16.64 2.86 14.28
CA GLY A 129 16.67 2.61 15.72
C GLY A 129 15.24 2.63 16.27
N ALA A 130 14.92 1.72 17.19
CA ALA A 130 13.56 1.61 17.74
C ALA A 130 12.98 2.95 18.23
N ASN A 131 13.78 3.74 18.95
CA ASN A 131 13.38 5.05 19.43
C ASN A 131 13.27 6.12 18.31
N ALA A 132 14.04 5.98 17.23
CA ALA A 132 13.96 6.89 16.08
C ALA A 132 12.67 6.69 15.30
N GLU A 133 12.27 5.46 15.10
CA GLU A 133 11.01 5.12 14.43
C GLU A 133 9.79 5.56 15.25
N GLU A 134 9.83 5.34 16.57
CA GLU A 134 8.75 5.80 17.46
C GLU A 134 8.62 7.32 17.48
N THR A 135 9.73 8.04 17.36
CA THR A 135 9.73 9.51 17.31
C THR A 135 9.03 10.05 16.05
N LEU A 136 9.10 9.35 14.91
CA LEU A 136 8.38 9.77 13.70
C LEU A 136 6.87 9.56 13.82
N LYS A 137 6.43 8.63 14.67
CA LYS A 137 5.01 8.34 14.89
C LYS A 137 4.44 9.32 15.92
N GLY A 138 3.18 9.70 15.72
CA GLY A 138 2.45 10.53 16.68
C GLY A 138 2.87 12.00 16.71
N GLN A 139 3.45 12.52 15.63
CA GLN A 139 3.71 13.96 15.46
C GLN A 139 2.42 14.70 15.10
N ASP A 140 2.30 15.96 15.55
CA ASP A 140 1.17 16.84 15.18
C ASP A 140 1.22 17.22 13.69
N ILE A 141 2.43 17.32 13.13
CA ILE A 141 2.66 17.53 11.70
C ILE A 141 2.76 16.16 11.02
N SER A 142 2.06 15.99 9.92
CA SER A 142 2.12 14.75 9.12
C SER A 142 3.56 14.44 8.70
N VAL A 143 3.99 13.20 8.90
CA VAL A 143 5.31 12.71 8.50
C VAL A 143 5.17 11.69 7.38
N THR A 144 6.01 11.82 6.35
CA THR A 144 6.12 10.88 5.23
C THR A 144 7.54 10.35 5.16
N ARG A 145 7.69 9.04 5.00
CA ARG A 145 8.98 8.37 4.87
C ARG A 145 9.15 7.82 3.46
N ILE A 146 10.15 8.31 2.74
CA ILE A 146 10.53 7.81 1.42
C ILE A 146 11.81 6.99 1.58
N ASN A 147 11.70 5.72 1.29
CA ASN A 147 12.79 4.77 1.45
C ASN A 147 13.39 4.36 0.09
N MET A 148 14.44 3.53 0.15
CA MET A 148 15.15 3.04 -1.01
C MET A 148 14.24 2.35 -2.03
N HIS A 149 13.24 1.56 -1.58
CA HIS A 149 12.35 0.82 -2.48
C HIS A 149 11.45 1.75 -3.29
N GLU A 150 11.02 2.86 -2.71
CA GLU A 150 10.19 3.85 -3.40
C GLU A 150 10.97 4.62 -4.46
N LEU A 151 12.23 4.93 -4.18
CA LEU A 151 13.13 5.53 -5.16
C LEU A 151 13.45 4.55 -6.31
N GLU A 152 13.65 3.27 -6.01
CA GLU A 152 13.85 2.22 -7.03
C GLU A 152 12.59 1.99 -7.90
N ALA A 153 11.41 2.03 -7.28
CA ALA A 153 10.13 1.84 -7.96
C ALA A 153 9.66 3.07 -8.76
N SER A 154 10.25 4.24 -8.51
CA SER A 154 9.92 5.48 -9.22
C SER A 154 9.99 5.32 -10.73
N PRO A 155 9.05 5.90 -11.50
CA PRO A 155 9.05 5.84 -12.97
C PRO A 155 10.15 6.71 -13.61
N VAL A 156 10.98 7.35 -12.79
CA VAL A 156 12.03 8.25 -13.27
C VAL A 156 13.15 7.47 -13.98
N ASP A 157 13.59 7.99 -15.11
CA ASP A 157 14.82 7.57 -15.78
C ASP A 157 16.01 8.28 -15.13
N TRP A 158 16.72 7.56 -14.29
CA TRP A 158 17.84 8.09 -13.52
C TRP A 158 19.02 8.58 -14.36
N ASP A 159 19.23 8.03 -15.57
CA ASP A 159 20.27 8.51 -16.51
C ASP A 159 19.92 9.90 -17.03
N LYS A 160 18.68 10.11 -17.44
CA LYS A 160 18.19 11.40 -17.92
C LYS A 160 18.23 12.44 -16.80
N LEU A 161 17.78 12.06 -15.60
CA LEU A 161 17.77 12.94 -14.43
C LEU A 161 19.17 13.42 -14.04
N LEU A 162 20.17 12.53 -14.08
CA LEU A 162 21.57 12.88 -13.83
C LEU A 162 22.15 13.82 -14.92
N LYS A 163 21.73 13.68 -16.17
CA LYS A 163 22.13 14.57 -17.27
C LYS A 163 21.48 15.96 -17.18
N GLY A 164 20.47 16.11 -16.34
CA GLY A 164 19.80 17.40 -16.11
C GLY A 164 18.38 17.50 -16.64
N ASP A 165 17.88 16.47 -17.32
CA ASP A 165 16.47 16.41 -17.71
C ASP A 165 15.59 16.33 -16.47
N THR A 166 14.41 16.94 -16.52
CA THR A 166 13.41 16.92 -15.44
C THR A 166 12.01 16.81 -16.01
N GLY A 167 11.03 16.56 -15.16
CA GLY A 167 9.64 16.43 -15.58
C GLY A 167 9.40 15.28 -16.55
N LYS A 168 8.46 15.41 -17.44
CA LYS A 168 8.06 14.33 -18.38
C LYS A 168 9.21 13.81 -19.25
N ALA A 169 10.22 14.64 -19.57
CA ALA A 169 11.38 14.24 -20.38
C ALA A 169 12.25 13.18 -19.66
N ALA A 170 12.27 13.19 -18.32
CA ALA A 170 13.03 12.26 -17.50
C ALA A 170 12.19 11.07 -16.98
N LEU A 171 11.02 10.82 -17.51
CA LEU A 171 10.23 9.64 -17.20
C LEU A 171 10.55 8.48 -18.15
N ARG A 172 10.34 7.25 -17.64
CA ARG A 172 10.35 6.04 -18.47
C ARG A 172 9.07 5.98 -19.30
N GLU A 173 9.07 5.19 -20.35
CA GLU A 173 7.86 4.93 -21.13
C GLU A 173 6.79 4.27 -20.26
N GLY A 174 5.55 4.75 -20.37
CA GLY A 174 4.40 4.22 -19.66
C GLY A 174 4.03 2.81 -20.13
N LYS A 175 3.33 2.08 -19.27
CA LYS A 175 2.80 0.76 -19.60
C LYS A 175 1.76 0.85 -20.71
N GLN A 176 1.66 -0.22 -21.52
CA GLN A 176 0.61 -0.40 -22.50
C GLN A 176 -0.34 -1.50 -22.05
N PRO A 177 -1.66 -1.33 -22.23
CA PRO A 177 -2.62 -2.35 -21.86
C PRO A 177 -2.43 -3.64 -22.64
N ARG A 178 -2.42 -4.77 -21.95
CA ARG A 178 -2.38 -6.10 -22.55
C ARG A 178 -3.75 -6.46 -23.13
N LYS A 179 -3.82 -7.49 -23.99
CA LYS A 179 -5.04 -7.94 -24.67
C LYS A 179 -6.24 -8.11 -23.72
N HIS A 180 -6.08 -8.84 -22.60
CA HIS A 180 -7.15 -9.06 -21.63
C HIS A 180 -7.60 -7.78 -20.92
N GLN A 181 -6.70 -6.78 -20.77
CA GLN A 181 -7.03 -5.48 -20.21
C GLN A 181 -7.83 -4.63 -21.21
N LEU A 182 -7.47 -4.66 -22.49
CA LEU A 182 -8.26 -4.03 -23.57
C LEU A 182 -9.67 -4.65 -23.67
N GLU A 183 -9.79 -5.97 -23.51
CA GLU A 183 -11.08 -6.66 -23.45
C GLU A 183 -11.91 -6.17 -22.24
N ALA A 184 -11.28 -6.03 -21.07
CA ALA A 184 -11.94 -5.51 -19.87
C ALA A 184 -12.39 -4.05 -20.03
N MET A 185 -11.57 -3.20 -20.62
CA MET A 185 -11.90 -1.80 -20.91
C MET A 185 -13.10 -1.69 -21.85
N LYS A 186 -13.10 -2.48 -22.94
CA LYS A 186 -14.22 -2.52 -23.87
C LYS A 186 -15.52 -2.97 -23.18
N ALA A 187 -15.46 -4.05 -22.42
CA ALA A 187 -16.60 -4.57 -21.67
C ALA A 187 -17.12 -3.55 -20.64
N ALA A 188 -16.23 -2.85 -19.93
CA ALA A 188 -16.58 -1.78 -19.00
C ALA A 188 -17.30 -0.64 -19.71
N HIS A 189 -16.78 -0.19 -20.87
CA HIS A 189 -17.38 0.88 -21.64
C HIS A 189 -18.82 0.54 -22.11
N GLU A 190 -19.00 -0.65 -22.67
CA GLU A 190 -20.32 -1.10 -23.10
C GLU A 190 -21.28 -1.21 -21.91
N TYR A 191 -20.81 -1.72 -20.78
CA TYR A 191 -21.62 -1.94 -19.59
C TYR A 191 -22.03 -0.65 -18.88
N PHE A 192 -21.10 0.27 -18.62
CA PHE A 192 -21.34 1.50 -17.87
C PHE A 192 -22.10 2.58 -18.68
N ARG A 193 -22.43 2.33 -19.95
CA ARG A 193 -23.35 3.18 -20.70
C ARG A 193 -24.78 3.14 -20.17
N VAL A 194 -25.18 2.02 -19.58
CA VAL A 194 -26.56 1.75 -19.13
C VAL A 194 -26.68 1.33 -17.67
N HIS A 195 -25.55 1.08 -17.00
CA HIS A 195 -25.51 0.66 -15.60
C HIS A 195 -24.65 1.60 -14.76
N ASP A 196 -24.99 1.72 -13.48
CA ASP A 196 -24.25 2.55 -12.50
C ASP A 196 -23.36 1.73 -11.55
N ARG A 197 -23.48 0.40 -11.55
CA ARG A 197 -22.69 -0.52 -10.72
C ARG A 197 -22.28 -1.75 -11.53
N GLY A 198 -21.04 -2.21 -11.33
CA GLY A 198 -20.57 -3.41 -12.04
C GLY A 198 -19.34 -4.03 -11.41
N LYS A 199 -19.13 -5.32 -11.69
CA LYS A 199 -18.03 -6.14 -11.14
C LYS A 199 -16.98 -6.45 -12.19
N LEU A 200 -15.72 -6.18 -11.85
CA LEU A 200 -14.53 -6.59 -12.58
C LEU A 200 -13.84 -7.71 -11.79
N ILE A 201 -13.87 -8.93 -12.30
CA ILE A 201 -13.26 -10.09 -11.66
C ILE A 201 -11.98 -10.45 -12.38
N MET A 202 -10.85 -10.22 -11.72
CA MET A 202 -9.53 -10.49 -12.30
C MET A 202 -8.64 -11.21 -11.29
N ALA A 203 -8.02 -12.31 -11.69
CA ALA A 203 -7.08 -13.06 -10.87
C ALA A 203 -5.93 -12.17 -10.36
N CYS A 204 -5.38 -12.48 -9.18
CA CYS A 204 -4.21 -11.77 -8.66
C CYS A 204 -3.05 -11.84 -9.67
N GLY A 205 -2.30 -10.75 -9.82
CA GLY A 205 -1.19 -10.67 -10.77
C GLY A 205 -1.57 -10.38 -12.23
N THR A 206 -2.86 -10.29 -12.59
CA THR A 206 -3.30 -9.94 -13.96
C THR A 206 -3.42 -8.43 -14.20
N GLY A 207 -3.10 -7.60 -13.20
CA GLY A 207 -3.02 -6.14 -13.33
C GLY A 207 -4.33 -5.40 -13.09
N LYS A 208 -5.17 -5.85 -12.12
CA LYS A 208 -6.44 -5.18 -11.73
C LYS A 208 -6.31 -3.67 -11.56
N THR A 209 -5.32 -3.22 -10.77
CA THR A 209 -5.11 -1.81 -10.44
C THR A 209 -4.82 -0.97 -11.68
N TYR A 210 -3.99 -1.47 -12.59
CA TYR A 210 -3.72 -0.78 -13.85
C TYR A 210 -4.95 -0.80 -14.78
N THR A 211 -5.67 -1.93 -14.86
CA THR A 211 -6.91 -2.02 -15.65
C THR A 211 -7.98 -1.06 -15.14
N SER A 212 -8.09 -0.87 -13.82
CA SER A 212 -9.04 0.10 -13.26
C SER A 212 -8.68 1.54 -13.62
N LEU A 213 -7.39 1.90 -13.64
CA LEU A 213 -6.95 3.20 -14.10
C LEU A 213 -7.35 3.45 -15.57
N GLU A 214 -7.02 2.52 -16.46
CA GLU A 214 -7.35 2.60 -17.88
C GLU A 214 -8.87 2.70 -18.14
N ILE A 215 -9.70 1.95 -17.37
CA ILE A 215 -11.15 2.07 -17.42
C ILE A 215 -11.59 3.48 -17.00
N ILE A 216 -11.09 3.99 -15.88
CA ILE A 216 -11.49 5.31 -15.39
C ILE A 216 -11.05 6.41 -16.34
N GLU A 217 -9.85 6.35 -16.88
CA GLU A 217 -9.37 7.32 -17.88
C GLU A 217 -10.23 7.29 -19.15
N GLN A 218 -10.60 6.11 -19.63
CA GLN A 218 -11.48 5.95 -20.79
C GLN A 218 -12.88 6.50 -20.52
N GLU A 219 -13.48 6.16 -19.38
CA GLU A 219 -14.87 6.52 -19.06
C GLU A 219 -15.04 8.01 -18.71
N THR A 220 -13.99 8.66 -18.23
CA THR A 220 -14.02 10.07 -17.81
C THR A 220 -13.35 11.01 -18.81
N GLY A 221 -12.69 10.47 -19.83
CA GLY A 221 -11.82 11.26 -20.71
C GLY A 221 -10.62 11.86 -19.97
N GLY A 222 -10.21 11.24 -18.86
CA GLY A 222 -9.09 11.67 -18.03
C GLY A 222 -9.38 12.89 -17.15
N LYS A 223 -10.65 13.23 -16.89
CA LYS A 223 -11.07 14.36 -16.06
C LYS A 223 -12.23 13.98 -15.15
N GLY A 224 -12.15 14.34 -13.87
CA GLY A 224 -13.25 14.10 -12.93
C GLY A 224 -12.79 13.86 -11.50
N LEU A 225 -13.77 13.71 -10.61
CA LEU A 225 -13.57 13.42 -9.19
C LEU A 225 -13.81 11.94 -8.93
N ILE A 226 -12.76 11.23 -8.52
CA ILE A 226 -12.75 9.78 -8.35
C ILE A 226 -12.50 9.43 -6.88
N LEU A 227 -13.17 8.40 -6.38
CA LEU A 227 -12.89 7.78 -5.10
C LEU A 227 -12.32 6.38 -5.32
N PHE A 228 -11.16 6.11 -4.71
CA PHE A 228 -10.53 4.79 -4.73
C PHE A 228 -10.46 4.22 -3.30
N MET A 229 -11.20 3.15 -3.06
CA MET A 229 -11.34 2.52 -1.74
C MET A 229 -10.52 1.24 -1.64
N VAL A 230 -9.76 1.11 -0.56
CA VAL A 230 -8.90 -0.06 -0.28
C VAL A 230 -9.07 -0.56 1.16
N PRO A 231 -8.76 -1.84 1.44
CA PRO A 231 -8.92 -2.38 2.78
C PRO A 231 -7.77 -2.05 3.76
N SER A 232 -6.61 -1.59 3.28
CA SER A 232 -5.45 -1.34 4.14
C SER A 232 -4.58 -0.17 3.67
N ILE A 233 -3.74 0.38 4.57
CA ILE A 233 -2.80 1.46 4.26
C ILE A 233 -1.75 1.01 3.23
N ALA A 234 -1.26 -0.24 3.33
CA ALA A 234 -0.31 -0.78 2.35
C ALA A 234 -0.89 -0.82 0.94
N LEU A 235 -2.14 -1.25 0.79
CA LEU A 235 -2.83 -1.25 -0.49
C LEU A 235 -3.15 0.17 -0.98
N LEU A 236 -3.37 1.14 -0.06
CA LEU A 236 -3.54 2.54 -0.43
C LEU A 236 -2.26 3.07 -1.10
N GLY A 237 -1.13 2.92 -0.44
CA GLY A 237 0.17 3.34 -1.00
C GLY A 237 0.50 2.64 -2.32
N GLN A 238 0.23 1.34 -2.43
CA GLN A 238 0.46 0.57 -3.65
C GLN A 238 -0.43 1.06 -4.81
N SER A 239 -1.73 1.28 -4.57
CA SER A 239 -2.68 1.73 -5.60
C SER A 239 -2.41 3.17 -6.03
N LEU A 240 -2.10 4.05 -5.07
CA LEU A 240 -1.66 5.41 -5.32
C LEU A 240 -0.42 5.44 -6.23
N ASN A 241 0.62 4.69 -5.86
CA ASN A 241 1.85 4.60 -6.65
C ASN A 241 1.57 4.10 -8.07
N ALA A 242 0.76 3.05 -8.21
CA ALA A 242 0.44 2.48 -9.52
C ALA A 242 -0.32 3.48 -10.39
N TRP A 243 -1.35 4.14 -9.85
CA TRP A 243 -2.16 5.09 -10.61
C TRP A 243 -1.37 6.34 -11.00
N MET A 244 -0.65 6.94 -10.06
CA MET A 244 0.13 8.14 -10.37
C MET A 244 1.33 7.89 -11.28
N THR A 245 1.89 6.67 -11.26
CA THR A 245 2.98 6.29 -12.17
C THR A 245 2.50 6.02 -13.58
N ASP A 246 1.34 5.39 -13.73
CA ASP A 246 0.88 4.84 -15.01
C ASP A 246 -0.18 5.72 -15.70
N THR A 247 -0.68 6.78 -15.05
CA THR A 247 -1.67 7.70 -15.64
C THR A 247 -1.13 8.44 -16.86
N LYS A 248 -1.98 8.60 -17.86
CA LYS A 248 -1.70 9.39 -19.08
C LYS A 248 -2.07 10.86 -18.92
N TYR A 249 -2.85 11.17 -17.89
CA TYR A 249 -3.40 12.50 -17.63
C TYR A 249 -2.78 13.11 -16.38
N ARG A 250 -2.99 14.39 -16.20
CA ARG A 250 -2.67 15.04 -14.93
C ARG A 250 -3.53 14.47 -13.81
N MET A 251 -2.91 14.20 -12.66
CA MET A 251 -3.63 13.61 -11.52
C MET A 251 -3.27 14.32 -10.20
N LYS A 252 -4.29 14.75 -9.48
CA LYS A 252 -4.18 15.27 -8.12
C LYS A 252 -4.70 14.22 -7.14
N ALA A 253 -3.90 13.83 -6.18
CA ALA A 253 -4.28 12.81 -5.20
C ALA A 253 -4.48 13.42 -3.81
N VAL A 254 -5.54 12.98 -3.12
CA VAL A 254 -5.84 13.26 -1.71
C VAL A 254 -5.92 11.93 -0.97
N CYS A 255 -5.16 11.76 0.12
CA CYS A 255 -5.11 10.52 0.88
C CYS A 255 -5.86 10.66 2.21
N ILE A 256 -6.83 9.76 2.45
CA ILE A 256 -7.63 9.72 3.68
C ILE A 256 -7.43 8.37 4.36
N CYS A 257 -6.62 8.34 5.40
CA CYS A 257 -6.45 7.19 6.28
C CYS A 257 -5.88 7.63 7.63
N SER A 258 -6.02 6.77 8.63
CA SER A 258 -5.44 6.95 9.97
C SER A 258 -4.76 5.68 10.42
N ASP A 259 -3.73 5.81 11.26
CA ASP A 259 -3.16 4.66 11.96
C ASP A 259 -4.22 4.06 12.89
N SER A 260 -4.63 2.85 12.63
CA SER A 260 -5.70 2.18 13.37
C SER A 260 -5.23 1.66 14.73
N LYS A 261 -4.75 2.55 15.63
CA LYS A 261 -4.58 2.18 17.06
C LYS A 261 -5.93 1.93 17.76
N ALA A 262 -7.05 2.33 17.14
CA ALA A 262 -8.39 2.25 17.72
C ALA A 262 -9.12 0.93 17.47
N SER A 263 -8.72 0.10 16.51
CA SER A 263 -9.43 -1.15 16.20
C SER A 263 -8.72 -2.40 16.73
N LYS A 264 -8.39 -2.42 18.04
CA LYS A 264 -7.89 -3.63 18.74
C LYS A 264 -8.89 -4.78 18.82
N ARG A 265 -9.96 -4.81 18.02
CA ARG A 265 -11.04 -5.79 18.15
C ARG A 265 -11.23 -6.77 16.99
N ASN A 266 -10.49 -6.63 15.87
CA ASN A 266 -10.56 -7.64 14.80
C ASN A 266 -9.15 -8.07 14.41
N ASP A 267 -8.74 -9.24 14.90
CA ASP A 267 -7.40 -9.83 14.82
C ASP A 267 -6.95 -10.27 13.41
N PHE A 268 -7.66 -9.92 12.34
CA PHE A 268 -7.34 -10.44 11.00
C PHE A 268 -6.65 -9.44 10.06
N ASP A 269 -6.54 -8.15 10.41
CA ASP A 269 -6.01 -7.10 9.55
C ASP A 269 -4.93 -6.25 10.23
N ASN A 270 -4.01 -6.87 10.98
CA ASN A 270 -2.81 -6.19 11.50
C ASN A 270 -1.82 -5.96 10.35
N ASP A 271 -2.12 -4.97 9.52
CA ASP A 271 -1.14 -4.38 8.62
C ASP A 271 -0.16 -3.55 9.48
N GLU A 272 1.09 -3.97 9.56
CA GLU A 272 2.14 -3.23 10.29
C GLU A 272 2.57 -1.96 9.55
N THR A 273 1.98 -1.70 8.37
CA THR A 273 2.30 -0.52 7.56
C THR A 273 1.76 0.72 8.24
N SER A 274 2.64 1.61 8.61
CA SER A 274 2.29 2.89 9.23
C SER A 274 1.89 3.91 8.16
N ILE A 275 1.06 4.88 8.56
CA ILE A 275 0.68 6.02 7.73
C ILE A 275 1.89 6.81 7.21
N ILE A 276 3.00 6.80 7.96
CA ILE A 276 4.26 7.46 7.56
C ILE A 276 4.90 6.82 6.31
N ASP A 277 4.57 5.58 5.97
CA ASP A 277 5.05 4.87 4.78
C ASP A 277 4.18 5.12 3.55
N ASN A 278 3.13 5.94 3.68
CA ASN A 278 2.33 6.34 2.54
C ASN A 278 3.11 7.36 1.68
N PRO A 279 3.17 7.20 0.35
CA PRO A 279 3.97 8.08 -0.54
C PRO A 279 3.59 9.55 -0.49
N LEU A 280 2.34 9.85 -0.19
CA LEU A 280 1.83 11.22 -0.01
C LEU A 280 1.29 11.40 1.41
N PRO A 281 1.32 12.64 1.93
CA PRO A 281 0.70 12.95 3.21
C PRO A 281 -0.76 12.54 3.24
N ALA A 282 -1.16 11.80 4.28
CA ALA A 282 -2.54 11.44 4.51
C ALA A 282 -3.11 12.22 5.69
N THR A 283 -4.42 12.47 5.67
CA THR A 283 -5.10 13.24 6.73
C THR A 283 -6.50 12.73 6.98
N THR A 284 -6.97 12.89 8.21
CA THR A 284 -8.37 12.71 8.62
C THR A 284 -9.03 14.03 9.00
N ASN A 285 -8.32 15.15 8.83
CA ASN A 285 -8.86 16.47 9.12
C ASN A 285 -9.78 16.93 7.98
N ILE A 286 -11.07 17.04 8.27
CA ILE A 286 -12.14 17.36 7.31
C ILE A 286 -11.89 18.70 6.62
N ASN A 287 -11.45 19.73 7.36
CA ASN A 287 -11.18 21.04 6.77
C ASN A 287 -9.99 21.00 5.80
N SER A 288 -8.95 20.22 6.12
CA SER A 288 -7.80 20.01 5.23
C SER A 288 -8.21 19.27 3.97
N ILE A 289 -9.02 18.21 4.08
CA ILE A 289 -9.56 17.45 2.94
C ILE A 289 -10.39 18.35 2.05
N LYS A 290 -11.36 19.08 2.64
CA LYS A 290 -12.22 20.04 1.92
C LYS A 290 -11.40 21.08 1.19
N ARG A 291 -10.41 21.71 1.85
CA ARG A 291 -9.52 22.71 1.24
C ARG A 291 -8.75 22.15 0.05
N GLN A 292 -8.21 20.94 0.18
CA GLN A 292 -7.48 20.29 -0.91
C GLN A 292 -8.42 20.04 -2.11
N LEU A 293 -9.60 19.46 -1.88
CA LEU A 293 -10.54 19.14 -2.94
C LEU A 293 -11.05 20.41 -3.64
N LEU A 294 -11.41 21.47 -2.91
CA LEU A 294 -11.79 22.74 -3.50
C LEU A 294 -10.65 23.38 -4.30
N GLY A 295 -9.43 23.32 -3.80
CA GLY A 295 -8.27 23.83 -4.50
C GLY A 295 -7.93 23.07 -5.78
N TYR A 296 -8.38 21.82 -5.90
CA TYR A 296 -8.19 20.99 -7.10
C TYR A 296 -9.41 20.95 -8.04
N LYS A 297 -10.51 21.64 -7.71
CA LYS A 297 -11.76 21.62 -8.49
C LYS A 297 -11.55 21.91 -9.98
N ASP A 298 -10.72 22.90 -10.31
CA ASP A 298 -10.49 23.35 -11.67
C ASP A 298 -9.30 22.64 -12.35
N THR A 299 -8.85 21.52 -11.79
CA THR A 299 -7.78 20.73 -12.40
C THR A 299 -8.24 20.18 -13.74
N ASP A 300 -7.47 20.43 -14.81
CA ASP A 300 -7.65 19.76 -16.09
C ASP A 300 -6.98 18.37 -16.02
N GLY A 301 -7.70 17.43 -15.42
CA GLY A 301 -7.21 16.11 -15.10
C GLY A 301 -8.07 15.39 -14.07
N LEU A 302 -7.56 14.28 -13.54
CA LEU A 302 -8.22 13.51 -12.49
C LEU A 302 -7.92 14.08 -11.10
N VAL A 303 -8.94 14.19 -10.26
CA VAL A 303 -8.80 14.41 -8.82
C VAL A 303 -9.22 13.11 -8.14
N VAL A 304 -8.28 12.42 -7.51
CA VAL A 304 -8.50 11.10 -6.94
C VAL A 304 -8.35 11.13 -5.43
N VAL A 305 -9.41 10.73 -4.72
CA VAL A 305 -9.39 10.50 -3.29
C VAL A 305 -9.07 9.03 -3.05
N PHE A 306 -7.90 8.74 -2.50
CA PHE A 306 -7.53 7.40 -2.03
C PHE A 306 -7.88 7.27 -0.56
N SER A 307 -8.73 6.30 -0.21
CA SER A 307 -9.18 6.12 1.17
C SER A 307 -9.23 4.65 1.58
N THR A 308 -8.98 4.38 2.85
CA THR A 308 -9.27 3.06 3.41
C THR A 308 -10.75 2.95 3.77
N TYR A 309 -11.32 1.73 3.71
CA TYR A 309 -12.71 1.52 4.14
C TYR A 309 -12.94 1.91 5.61
N GLN A 310 -11.93 1.76 6.46
CA GLN A 310 -11.98 2.16 7.87
C GLN A 310 -12.21 3.66 8.06
N SER A 311 -11.79 4.47 7.09
CA SER A 311 -11.93 5.94 7.13
C SER A 311 -13.22 6.45 6.47
N ILE A 312 -14.18 5.56 6.16
CA ILE A 312 -15.38 5.91 5.40
C ILE A 312 -16.25 6.99 6.08
N ASP A 313 -16.28 7.03 7.40
CA ASP A 313 -17.06 8.04 8.15
C ASP A 313 -16.43 9.44 8.00
N VAL A 314 -15.10 9.54 8.08
CA VAL A 314 -14.35 10.78 7.81
C VAL A 314 -14.58 11.24 6.36
N LEU A 315 -14.55 10.29 5.41
CA LEU A 315 -14.81 10.57 4.01
C LEU A 315 -16.23 11.12 3.80
N ALA A 316 -17.23 10.51 4.44
CA ALA A 316 -18.62 10.96 4.34
C ALA A 316 -18.82 12.38 4.89
N GLU A 317 -18.20 12.69 6.03
CA GLU A 317 -18.22 14.04 6.61
C GLU A 317 -17.51 15.05 5.71
N ALA A 318 -16.36 14.68 5.15
CA ALA A 318 -15.60 15.53 4.23
C ALA A 318 -16.40 15.81 2.95
N GLN A 319 -17.07 14.79 2.39
CA GLN A 319 -17.93 14.95 1.21
C GLN A 319 -19.13 15.86 1.51
N ARG A 320 -19.75 15.72 2.68
CA ARG A 320 -20.85 16.59 3.12
C ARG A 320 -20.38 18.05 3.21
N ALA A 321 -19.27 18.28 3.92
CA ALA A 321 -18.68 19.61 4.06
C ALA A 321 -18.24 20.22 2.73
N LEU A 322 -17.85 19.41 1.76
CA LEU A 322 -17.52 19.83 0.40
C LEU A 322 -18.78 20.28 -0.36
N LEU A 323 -19.84 19.46 -0.31
CA LEU A 323 -21.13 19.77 -0.96
C LEU A 323 -21.85 20.97 -0.35
N GLU A 324 -21.68 21.21 0.95
CA GLU A 324 -22.18 22.42 1.63
C GLU A 324 -21.42 23.66 1.15
N ALA A 325 -20.13 23.56 0.89
CA ALA A 325 -19.32 24.67 0.40
C ALA A 325 -19.53 24.92 -1.09
N ASP A 326 -19.71 23.86 -1.88
CA ASP A 326 -19.96 23.92 -3.32
C ASP A 326 -20.90 22.78 -3.76
N PRO A 327 -22.21 23.02 -3.88
CA PRO A 327 -23.17 21.99 -4.30
C PRO A 327 -22.93 21.41 -5.69
N SER A 328 -22.15 22.08 -6.54
CA SER A 328 -21.81 21.63 -7.89
C SER A 328 -20.63 20.68 -7.93
N TYR A 329 -19.87 20.56 -6.82
CA TYR A 329 -18.65 19.78 -6.74
C TYR A 329 -18.59 18.93 -5.45
N GLY A 330 -18.35 17.63 -5.60
CA GLY A 330 -18.24 16.71 -4.45
C GLY A 330 -18.94 15.37 -4.67
N ILE A 331 -19.73 15.20 -5.75
CA ILE A 331 -20.24 13.90 -6.15
C ILE A 331 -19.17 13.20 -6.96
N PHE A 332 -18.75 12.01 -6.53
CA PHE A 332 -17.76 11.23 -7.25
C PHE A 332 -18.31 10.75 -8.61
N ASP A 333 -17.57 10.95 -9.69
CA ASP A 333 -17.92 10.43 -11.00
C ASP A 333 -17.85 8.89 -11.00
N TYR A 334 -16.78 8.35 -10.38
CA TYR A 334 -16.60 6.94 -10.12
C TYR A 334 -16.11 6.66 -8.69
N ILE A 335 -16.63 5.58 -8.13
CA ILE A 335 -16.12 4.97 -6.90
C ILE A 335 -15.55 3.61 -7.27
N VAL A 336 -14.24 3.46 -7.12
CA VAL A 336 -13.52 2.19 -7.34
C VAL A 336 -13.35 1.50 -6.00
N CYS A 337 -13.88 0.28 -5.87
CA CYS A 337 -13.83 -0.54 -4.66
C CYS A 337 -12.87 -1.70 -4.89
N ASP A 338 -11.62 -1.58 -4.41
CA ASP A 338 -10.66 -2.68 -4.49
C ASP A 338 -10.90 -3.70 -3.38
N GLU A 339 -10.53 -4.96 -3.67
CA GLU A 339 -10.83 -6.13 -2.83
C GLU A 339 -12.29 -6.16 -2.35
N ALA A 340 -13.21 -5.91 -3.29
CA ALA A 340 -14.64 -5.72 -3.04
C ALA A 340 -15.32 -6.90 -2.32
N HIS A 341 -14.72 -8.11 -2.30
CA HIS A 341 -15.20 -9.24 -1.51
C HIS A 341 -15.23 -8.93 -0.01
N ARG A 342 -14.45 -7.95 0.48
CA ARG A 342 -14.47 -7.50 1.87
C ARG A 342 -15.67 -6.61 2.20
N THR A 343 -16.35 -6.06 1.20
CA THR A 343 -17.57 -5.25 1.40
C THR A 343 -18.83 -6.11 1.56
N THR A 344 -18.69 -7.44 1.59
CA THR A 344 -19.77 -8.39 1.85
C THR A 344 -19.97 -8.60 3.35
N GLY A 345 -21.18 -8.95 3.77
CA GLY A 345 -21.47 -9.23 5.17
C GLY A 345 -22.93 -9.10 5.55
N PHE A 346 -23.19 -9.13 6.85
CA PHE A 346 -24.52 -8.99 7.44
C PHE A 346 -24.59 -7.73 8.29
N LYS A 347 -25.73 -7.02 8.26
CA LYS A 347 -26.06 -5.99 9.24
C LYS A 347 -27.00 -6.57 10.29
N GLN A 348 -26.53 -6.66 11.53
CA GLN A 348 -27.37 -7.03 12.65
C GLN A 348 -28.14 -5.81 13.17
N LYS A 349 -29.44 -5.99 13.43
CA LYS A 349 -30.28 -4.97 14.07
C LYS A 349 -29.70 -4.58 15.45
N GLY A 350 -29.44 -3.28 15.67
CA GLY A 350 -28.88 -2.78 16.94
C GLY A 350 -27.35 -2.84 17.07
N ARG A 351 -26.62 -3.23 16.03
CA ARG A 351 -25.15 -3.07 15.94
C ARG A 351 -24.77 -2.06 14.87
N ASP A 352 -23.64 -1.40 15.06
CA ASP A 352 -23.07 -0.51 14.06
C ASP A 352 -22.77 -1.29 12.78
N GLU A 353 -23.03 -0.66 11.65
CA GLU A 353 -22.70 -1.20 10.34
C GLU A 353 -21.18 -1.28 10.17
N SER A 354 -20.69 -2.37 9.58
CA SER A 354 -19.28 -2.49 9.25
C SER A 354 -18.85 -1.34 8.33
N HIS A 355 -17.70 -0.74 8.60
CA HIS A 355 -17.13 0.29 7.72
C HIS A 355 -17.04 -0.15 6.26
N PHE A 356 -16.83 -1.45 6.01
CA PHE A 356 -16.73 -2.00 4.66
C PHE A 356 -18.07 -2.00 3.90
N THR A 357 -19.20 -2.23 4.59
CA THR A 357 -20.52 -2.33 3.93
C THR A 357 -21.16 -0.96 3.70
N LYS A 358 -20.75 0.06 4.42
CA LYS A 358 -21.24 1.44 4.28
C LYS A 358 -21.06 2.02 2.88
N ILE A 359 -20.09 1.50 2.09
CA ILE A 359 -19.81 1.98 0.72
C ILE A 359 -20.97 1.75 -0.25
N HIS A 360 -21.89 0.83 0.05
CA HIS A 360 -23.07 0.57 -0.78
C HIS A 360 -24.15 1.65 -0.66
N ASN A 361 -24.12 2.42 0.44
CA ASN A 361 -25.10 3.46 0.72
C ASN A 361 -24.78 4.77 -0.02
N ASN A 362 -25.64 5.12 -0.99
CA ASN A 362 -25.50 6.34 -1.78
C ASN A 362 -25.81 7.61 -0.99
N ASP A 363 -26.58 7.51 0.11
CA ASP A 363 -26.86 8.68 0.97
C ASP A 363 -25.67 9.02 1.85
N LEU A 364 -24.83 8.02 2.15
CA LEU A 364 -23.60 8.21 2.92
C LEU A 364 -22.44 8.68 2.04
N ILE A 365 -22.18 7.95 0.93
CA ILE A 365 -21.12 8.28 -0.04
C ILE A 365 -21.76 8.45 -1.42
N ARG A 366 -21.85 9.68 -1.90
CA ARG A 366 -22.48 10.03 -3.17
C ARG A 366 -21.52 9.82 -4.33
N GLY A 367 -21.93 9.00 -5.29
CA GLY A 367 -21.18 8.74 -6.52
C GLY A 367 -22.12 8.33 -7.64
N LYS A 368 -21.75 8.69 -8.88
CA LYS A 368 -22.54 8.39 -10.08
C LYS A 368 -22.43 6.92 -10.47
N LYS A 369 -21.20 6.37 -10.43
CA LYS A 369 -20.92 4.99 -10.82
C LYS A 369 -20.02 4.28 -9.83
N ARG A 370 -20.16 2.95 -9.70
CA ARG A 370 -19.32 2.10 -8.81
C ARG A 370 -18.72 0.93 -9.56
N LEU A 371 -17.40 0.84 -9.52
CA LEU A 371 -16.62 -0.27 -10.05
C LEU A 371 -16.14 -1.14 -8.88
N TYR A 372 -16.70 -2.35 -8.73
CA TYR A 372 -16.26 -3.31 -7.74
C TYR A 372 -15.26 -4.28 -8.36
N MET A 373 -14.05 -4.34 -7.83
CA MET A 373 -13.02 -5.22 -8.36
C MET A 373 -12.47 -6.17 -7.29
N THR A 374 -12.27 -7.42 -7.70
CA THR A 374 -11.68 -8.46 -6.84
C THR A 374 -11.16 -9.63 -7.67
N ALA A 375 -10.25 -10.42 -7.10
CA ALA A 375 -9.86 -11.71 -7.65
C ALA A 375 -10.78 -12.85 -7.20
N THR A 376 -11.39 -12.70 -6.02
CA THR A 376 -12.11 -13.75 -5.29
C THR A 376 -13.49 -13.28 -4.88
N PRO A 377 -14.47 -13.27 -5.79
CA PRO A 377 -15.83 -12.83 -5.45
C PRO A 377 -16.42 -13.73 -4.37
N ARG A 378 -17.10 -13.11 -3.39
CA ARG A 378 -17.71 -13.80 -2.26
C ARG A 378 -19.22 -13.86 -2.43
N TYR A 379 -19.73 -15.09 -2.48
CA TYR A 379 -21.15 -15.38 -2.59
C TYR A 379 -21.62 -16.11 -1.35
N TYR A 380 -22.79 -15.73 -0.83
CA TYR A 380 -23.43 -16.45 0.27
C TYR A 380 -24.45 -17.44 -0.29
N ASN A 381 -24.50 -18.63 0.30
CA ASN A 381 -25.41 -19.69 -0.09
C ASN A 381 -26.86 -19.37 0.33
N ASP A 382 -27.81 -20.16 -0.17
CA ASP A 382 -29.22 -19.90 0.07
C ASP A 382 -29.63 -20.10 1.54
N ASN A 383 -28.94 -20.95 2.30
CA ASN A 383 -29.16 -21.09 3.75
C ASN A 383 -28.79 -19.81 4.50
N ALA A 384 -27.68 -19.17 4.13
CA ALA A 384 -27.27 -17.89 4.71
C ALA A 384 -28.25 -16.77 4.35
N LYS A 385 -28.77 -16.76 3.10
CA LYS A 385 -29.80 -15.81 2.67
C LYS A 385 -31.14 -16.03 3.42
N ALA A 386 -31.57 -17.29 3.58
CA ALA A 386 -32.75 -17.63 4.35
C ALA A 386 -32.61 -17.18 5.82
N THR A 387 -31.47 -17.49 6.46
CA THR A 387 -31.18 -17.04 7.84
C THR A 387 -31.19 -15.52 7.98
N ALA A 388 -30.68 -14.80 6.98
CA ALA A 388 -30.71 -13.34 6.98
C ALA A 388 -32.15 -12.82 6.90
N LYS A 389 -32.97 -13.41 6.03
CA LYS A 389 -34.39 -13.06 5.86
C LYS A 389 -35.19 -13.34 7.13
N ASP A 390 -35.02 -14.52 7.74
CA ASP A 390 -35.71 -14.91 8.97
C ASP A 390 -35.40 -14.01 10.16
N LYS A 391 -34.17 -13.45 10.18
CA LYS A 391 -33.70 -12.55 11.25
C LYS A 391 -33.84 -11.07 10.91
N ASP A 392 -34.49 -10.72 9.81
CA ASP A 392 -34.63 -9.33 9.32
C ASP A 392 -33.28 -8.61 9.22
N LEU A 393 -32.26 -9.31 8.64
CA LEU A 393 -30.92 -8.81 8.43
C LEU A 393 -30.69 -8.42 6.97
N VAL A 394 -30.00 -7.31 6.76
CA VAL A 394 -29.48 -6.97 5.43
C VAL A 394 -28.24 -7.82 5.15
N LEU A 395 -28.23 -8.49 4.00
CA LEU A 395 -27.12 -9.30 3.52
C LEU A 395 -26.52 -8.69 2.27
N TRP A 396 -25.28 -8.27 2.34
CA TRP A 396 -24.49 -7.87 1.19
C TRP A 396 -23.72 -9.08 0.63
N SER A 397 -24.16 -9.58 -0.50
CA SER A 397 -23.57 -10.70 -1.22
C SER A 397 -23.27 -10.27 -2.66
N MET A 398 -22.10 -10.61 -3.18
CA MET A 398 -21.67 -10.16 -4.51
C MET A 398 -22.52 -10.71 -5.67
N ASN A 399 -23.40 -11.67 -5.43
CA ASN A 399 -24.40 -12.12 -6.39
C ASN A 399 -25.72 -11.32 -6.34
N ASN A 400 -25.81 -10.27 -5.50
CA ASN A 400 -26.94 -9.35 -5.53
C ASN A 400 -26.62 -8.15 -6.44
N PRO A 401 -27.29 -8.04 -7.60
CA PRO A 401 -27.04 -6.97 -8.57
C PRO A 401 -27.41 -5.58 -8.06
N ASP A 402 -28.35 -5.46 -7.11
CA ASP A 402 -28.78 -4.16 -6.57
C ASP A 402 -27.64 -3.45 -5.84
N TYR A 403 -26.72 -4.21 -5.22
CA TYR A 403 -25.58 -3.67 -4.50
C TYR A 403 -24.31 -3.61 -5.34
N TYR A 404 -24.06 -4.65 -6.16
CA TYR A 404 -22.77 -4.80 -6.85
C TYR A 404 -22.87 -4.66 -8.38
N GLY A 405 -24.08 -4.58 -8.94
CA GLY A 405 -24.27 -4.70 -10.38
C GLY A 405 -23.97 -6.12 -10.89
N GLU A 406 -23.96 -6.29 -12.21
CA GLU A 406 -23.57 -7.55 -12.83
C GLU A 406 -22.06 -7.64 -13.07
N GLU A 407 -21.59 -8.82 -13.37
CA GLU A 407 -20.21 -9.06 -13.76
C GLU A 407 -20.04 -8.77 -15.25
N PHE A 408 -19.33 -7.69 -15.58
CA PHE A 408 -19.12 -7.31 -16.97
C PHE A 408 -17.85 -7.94 -17.58
N PHE A 409 -16.88 -8.33 -16.74
CA PHE A 409 -15.68 -9.01 -17.22
C PHE A 409 -15.09 -9.95 -16.17
N ARG A 410 -14.60 -11.12 -16.66
CA ARG A 410 -13.88 -12.10 -15.84
C ARG A 410 -12.64 -12.63 -16.54
N ILE A 411 -11.51 -12.62 -15.82
CA ILE A 411 -10.35 -13.44 -16.11
C ILE A 411 -9.94 -14.20 -14.85
N GLY A 412 -10.28 -15.48 -14.82
CA GLY A 412 -9.91 -16.39 -13.74
C GLY A 412 -8.47 -16.89 -13.91
N PHE A 413 -7.95 -17.55 -12.85
CA PHE A 413 -6.60 -18.07 -12.82
C PHE A 413 -6.29 -19.00 -14.01
N GLY A 414 -7.16 -19.97 -14.31
CA GLY A 414 -6.94 -20.93 -15.39
C GLY A 414 -6.84 -20.28 -16.79
N ARG A 415 -7.62 -19.21 -17.05
CA ARG A 415 -7.50 -18.44 -18.29
C ARG A 415 -6.17 -17.67 -18.31
N ALA A 416 -5.81 -17.06 -17.20
CA ALA A 416 -4.57 -16.28 -17.06
C ALA A 416 -3.30 -17.15 -17.27
N VAL A 417 -3.32 -18.40 -16.79
CA VAL A 417 -2.24 -19.36 -17.04
C VAL A 417 -2.20 -19.76 -18.52
N ARG A 418 -3.35 -20.12 -19.12
CA ARG A 418 -3.39 -20.47 -20.55
C ARG A 418 -2.92 -19.35 -21.48
N GLU A 419 -3.17 -18.11 -21.13
CA GLU A 419 -2.72 -16.92 -21.87
C GLU A 419 -1.28 -16.50 -21.53
N GLY A 420 -0.57 -17.26 -20.67
CA GLY A 420 0.81 -16.98 -20.27
C GLY A 420 1.00 -15.73 -19.40
N LEU A 421 -0.07 -15.24 -18.80
CA LEU A 421 -0.05 -14.09 -17.89
C LEU A 421 0.45 -14.46 -16.50
N LEU A 422 0.15 -15.67 -16.07
CA LEU A 422 0.54 -16.23 -14.78
C LEU A 422 1.24 -17.58 -14.99
N THR A 423 2.15 -17.89 -14.09
CA THR A 423 2.79 -19.20 -14.02
C THR A 423 1.80 -20.23 -13.48
N ASP A 424 1.79 -21.42 -14.07
CA ASP A 424 1.00 -22.54 -13.57
C ASP A 424 1.50 -22.96 -12.17
N TYR A 425 0.61 -23.58 -11.39
CA TYR A 425 0.92 -24.05 -10.06
C TYR A 425 0.46 -25.48 -9.85
N LYS A 426 1.11 -26.15 -8.92
CA LYS A 426 0.71 -27.47 -8.44
C LYS A 426 0.24 -27.34 -6.99
N VAL A 427 -0.91 -27.90 -6.68
CA VAL A 427 -1.38 -28.03 -5.31
C VAL A 427 -0.93 -29.40 -4.80
N LEU A 428 -0.11 -29.38 -3.75
CA LEU A 428 0.29 -30.58 -3.06
C LEU A 428 -0.47 -30.65 -1.73
N VAL A 429 -1.31 -31.66 -1.60
CA VAL A 429 -2.00 -31.97 -0.35
C VAL A 429 -1.21 -33.04 0.37
N LEU A 430 -0.66 -32.69 1.52
CA LEU A 430 0.12 -33.61 2.36
C LEU A 430 -0.74 -34.04 3.55
N THR A 431 -0.94 -35.33 3.69
CA THR A 431 -1.52 -35.94 4.90
C THR A 431 -0.38 -36.41 5.79
N ILE A 432 -0.36 -35.97 7.03
CA ILE A 432 0.66 -36.29 8.01
C ILE A 432 -0.05 -36.95 9.19
N SER A 433 0.32 -38.19 9.51
CA SER A 433 -0.14 -38.91 10.69
C SER A 433 0.75 -38.59 11.90
N GLU A 434 0.25 -38.81 13.10
CA GLU A 434 1.04 -38.65 14.34
C GLU A 434 2.30 -39.50 14.34
N ASP A 435 2.24 -40.69 13.74
CA ASP A 435 3.37 -41.61 13.59
C ASP A 435 4.47 -41.09 12.65
N ASP A 436 4.20 -40.05 11.87
CA ASP A 436 5.18 -39.45 10.96
C ASP A 436 6.04 -38.36 11.66
N ILE A 437 5.79 -38.09 12.93
CA ILE A 437 6.50 -37.08 13.73
C ILE A 437 7.59 -37.76 14.57
N PRO A 438 8.87 -37.54 14.26
CA PRO A 438 9.94 -38.10 15.08
C PRO A 438 9.91 -37.54 16.52
N ASP A 439 10.03 -38.42 17.53
CA ASP A 439 10.06 -38.03 18.95
C ASP A 439 11.12 -36.98 19.24
N SER A 440 12.27 -37.06 18.58
CA SER A 440 13.36 -36.09 18.69
C SER A 440 12.99 -34.66 18.29
N ILE A 441 11.96 -34.48 17.47
CA ILE A 441 11.44 -33.15 17.10
C ILE A 441 10.48 -32.65 18.18
N LEU A 442 9.69 -33.53 18.76
CA LEU A 442 8.77 -33.21 19.84
C LEU A 442 9.51 -32.81 21.13
N GLU A 443 10.62 -33.46 21.44
CA GLU A 443 11.43 -33.16 22.63
C GLU A 443 12.17 -31.83 22.53
N ASP A 444 12.78 -31.50 21.37
CA ASP A 444 13.53 -30.25 21.17
C ASP A 444 12.67 -28.99 21.16
N VAL A 445 11.41 -29.15 20.81
CA VAL A 445 10.47 -28.04 20.76
C VAL A 445 9.92 -27.70 22.14
N LYS A 446 9.88 -28.71 23.03
CA LYS A 446 9.51 -28.53 24.45
C LYS A 446 10.58 -27.76 25.23
N ASP A 447 11.86 -27.95 24.90
CA ASP A 447 12.97 -27.57 25.79
C ASP A 447 13.36 -26.07 25.77
N LYS A 448 13.01 -25.30 24.71
CA LYS A 448 13.53 -23.93 24.55
C LYS A 448 12.63 -22.79 25.00
N GLN A 449 11.33 -23.01 25.26
CA GLN A 449 10.42 -21.92 25.64
C GLN A 449 9.31 -22.30 26.64
N GLN A 450 9.34 -23.41 27.33
CA GLN A 450 8.31 -23.84 28.29
C GLN A 450 6.84 -23.81 27.78
N LYS A 451 6.61 -23.73 26.48
CA LYS A 451 5.30 -23.80 25.84
C LYS A 451 5.27 -25.00 24.90
N GLU A 452 4.41 -25.94 25.20
CA GLU A 452 4.14 -27.10 24.34
C GLU A 452 3.71 -26.62 22.95
N ILE A 453 4.49 -26.97 21.90
CA ILE A 453 3.97 -26.89 20.54
C ILE A 453 2.89 -27.96 20.43
N LYS A 454 1.69 -27.57 20.05
CA LYS A 454 0.61 -28.51 19.83
C LYS A 454 1.01 -29.49 18.72
N MET A 455 0.61 -30.77 18.85
CA MET A 455 0.85 -31.80 17.86
C MET A 455 0.45 -31.38 16.45
N ASP A 456 -0.67 -30.67 16.31
CA ASP A 456 -1.15 -30.10 15.06
C ASP A 456 -0.16 -29.10 14.41
N ASP A 457 0.55 -28.31 15.20
CA ASP A 457 1.53 -27.35 14.70
C ASP A 457 2.86 -28.04 14.32
N ALA A 458 3.25 -29.09 15.04
CA ALA A 458 4.40 -29.91 14.66
C ALA A 458 4.15 -30.65 13.34
N SER A 459 2.94 -31.18 13.14
CA SER A 459 2.52 -31.81 11.88
C SER A 459 2.58 -30.81 10.70
N LYS A 460 2.09 -29.58 10.89
CA LYS A 460 2.17 -28.51 9.87
C LYS A 460 3.61 -28.17 9.51
N LEU A 461 4.51 -28.08 10.49
CA LEU A 461 5.94 -27.79 10.23
C LEU A 461 6.61 -28.91 9.43
N ILE A 462 6.35 -30.18 9.77
CA ILE A 462 6.88 -31.33 9.03
C ILE A 462 6.33 -31.35 7.61
N GLY A 463 5.03 -31.06 7.44
CA GLY A 463 4.42 -30.90 6.12
C GLY A 463 5.09 -29.83 5.28
N CYS A 464 5.38 -28.66 5.86
CA CYS A 464 6.14 -27.62 5.18
C CYS A 464 7.53 -28.09 4.73
N ILE A 465 8.25 -28.83 5.59
CA ILE A 465 9.59 -29.34 5.26
C ILE A 465 9.52 -30.37 4.15
N ASN A 466 8.59 -31.32 4.23
CA ASN A 466 8.38 -32.32 3.20
C ASN A 466 7.99 -31.68 1.86
N GLY A 467 7.10 -30.67 1.88
CA GLY A 467 6.75 -29.89 0.70
C GLY A 467 7.93 -29.13 0.09
N LEU A 468 8.76 -28.49 0.93
CA LEU A 468 9.96 -27.77 0.48
C LEU A 468 11.05 -28.70 -0.07
N SER A 469 11.20 -29.88 0.51
CA SER A 469 12.12 -30.91 0.03
C SER A 469 11.55 -31.76 -1.11
N LYS A 470 10.28 -31.49 -1.52
CA LYS A 470 9.55 -32.23 -2.55
C LYS A 470 9.48 -33.74 -2.29
N ARG A 471 9.38 -34.14 -1.03
CA ARG A 471 9.28 -35.52 -0.59
C ARG A 471 7.83 -35.93 -0.42
N ILE A 472 7.46 -37.06 -0.96
CA ILE A 472 6.11 -37.63 -0.87
C ILE A 472 6.23 -39.02 -0.31
N LYS A 473 5.41 -39.38 0.68
CA LYS A 473 5.29 -40.75 1.18
C LYS A 473 4.63 -41.61 0.09
N GLY A 474 5.32 -42.63 -0.37
CA GLY A 474 4.77 -43.58 -1.35
C GLY A 474 3.93 -44.65 -0.65
N ASP A 475 3.17 -45.44 -1.44
CA ASP A 475 2.22 -46.50 -0.98
C ASP A 475 2.80 -47.57 -0.04
N LYS A 476 4.11 -47.63 0.14
CA LYS A 476 4.81 -48.56 1.04
C LYS A 476 5.62 -47.85 2.12
N GLY A 477 5.29 -46.62 2.50
CA GLY A 477 6.02 -45.86 3.51
C GLY A 477 7.41 -45.34 3.08
N VAL A 478 7.84 -45.62 1.86
CA VAL A 478 9.10 -45.14 1.30
C VAL A 478 8.95 -43.73 0.80
N THR A 479 9.76 -42.81 1.32
CA THR A 479 9.77 -41.41 0.85
C THR A 479 10.36 -41.33 -0.56
N LYS A 480 9.61 -40.85 -1.54
CA LYS A 480 10.09 -40.63 -2.91
C LYS A 480 10.27 -39.13 -3.16
N GLU A 481 11.34 -38.76 -3.85
CA GLU A 481 11.48 -37.42 -4.37
C GLU A 481 10.53 -37.25 -5.56
N ALA A 482 9.61 -36.26 -5.44
CA ALA A 482 8.66 -35.96 -6.50
C ALA A 482 9.29 -35.17 -7.67
N ASP A 483 10.42 -34.50 -7.43
CA ASP A 483 11.12 -33.66 -8.41
C ASP A 483 12.56 -33.44 -7.93
N PRO A 484 13.58 -33.71 -8.76
CA PRO A 484 14.99 -33.55 -8.38
C PRO A 484 15.41 -32.06 -8.18
N VAL A 485 14.61 -31.11 -8.66
CA VAL A 485 14.90 -29.68 -8.49
C VAL A 485 14.38 -29.18 -7.16
N LEU A 486 15.26 -28.87 -6.23
CA LEU A 486 14.92 -28.32 -4.92
C LEU A 486 14.24 -26.96 -5.01
N MET A 487 13.28 -26.70 -4.12
CA MET A 487 12.71 -25.36 -3.97
C MET A 487 13.77 -24.38 -3.47
N ARG A 488 13.92 -23.26 -4.16
CA ARG A 488 14.91 -22.22 -3.81
C ARG A 488 14.35 -21.15 -2.90
N ARG A 489 13.03 -20.94 -2.91
CA ARG A 489 12.33 -19.89 -2.16
C ARG A 489 10.99 -20.43 -1.68
N ALA A 490 10.58 -20.01 -0.50
CA ALA A 490 9.28 -20.29 0.06
C ALA A 490 8.72 -19.05 0.76
N VAL A 491 7.40 -18.94 0.81
CA VAL A 491 6.66 -17.94 1.60
C VAL A 491 5.75 -18.71 2.55
N ALA A 492 5.83 -18.40 3.83
CA ALA A 492 4.96 -18.96 4.85
C ALA A 492 4.01 -17.89 5.38
N PHE A 493 2.73 -18.22 5.46
CA PHE A 493 1.71 -17.37 6.05
C PHE A 493 1.35 -17.89 7.44
N CYS A 494 1.50 -17.04 8.45
CA CYS A 494 1.15 -17.34 9.83
C CYS A 494 -0.03 -16.46 10.27
N SER A 495 -0.86 -16.99 11.16
CA SER A 495 -2.05 -16.29 11.65
C SER A 495 -1.73 -15.09 12.56
N THR A 496 -0.58 -15.12 13.24
CA THR A 496 -0.14 -14.07 14.15
C THR A 496 1.35 -13.79 14.01
N ILE A 497 1.79 -12.57 14.34
CA ILE A 497 3.20 -12.18 14.30
C ILE A 497 3.91 -12.59 15.59
N ASN A 498 3.30 -12.28 16.73
CA ASN A 498 3.82 -12.60 18.05
C ASN A 498 3.14 -13.84 18.63
N PRO A 499 3.82 -14.63 19.47
CA PRO A 499 3.17 -15.70 20.22
C PRO A 499 2.03 -15.14 21.06
N SER A 500 0.84 -15.73 20.96
CA SER A 500 -0.34 -15.36 21.71
C SER A 500 -0.67 -16.45 22.72
N GLU A 501 -1.01 -16.06 23.96
CA GLU A 501 -1.43 -17.01 25.00
C GLU A 501 -2.78 -17.67 24.70
N ARG A 502 -3.57 -17.06 23.82
CA ARG A 502 -4.93 -17.51 23.47
C ARG A 502 -5.07 -18.02 22.03
N GLY A 503 -4.01 -17.92 21.21
CA GLY A 503 -4.06 -18.30 19.80
C GLY A 503 -3.72 -19.78 19.57
N SER A 504 -4.51 -20.43 18.70
CA SER A 504 -4.14 -21.74 18.15
C SER A 504 -3.30 -21.50 16.91
N GLY A 505 -2.02 -21.86 16.93
CA GLY A 505 -1.15 -21.84 15.76
C GLY A 505 0.22 -21.19 16.02
N ILE A 506 1.16 -21.49 15.12
CA ILE A 506 2.52 -20.95 15.19
C ILE A 506 2.53 -19.51 14.70
N SER A 507 3.07 -18.59 15.51
CA SER A 507 3.31 -17.21 15.11
C SER A 507 4.49 -17.09 14.13
N SER A 508 4.57 -16.00 13.36
CA SER A 508 5.69 -15.75 12.43
C SER A 508 7.04 -15.76 13.15
N LYS A 509 7.14 -15.20 14.34
CA LYS A 509 8.37 -15.23 15.16
C LYS A 509 8.68 -16.64 15.67
N GLY A 510 7.65 -17.39 16.09
CA GLY A 510 7.80 -18.79 16.48
C GLY A 510 8.26 -19.66 15.32
N PHE A 511 7.65 -19.50 14.15
CA PHE A 511 8.04 -20.19 12.92
C PHE A 511 9.50 -19.89 12.54
N ALA A 512 9.90 -18.63 12.52
CA ALA A 512 11.27 -18.21 12.19
C ALA A 512 12.31 -18.77 13.19
N ALA A 513 11.96 -18.90 14.46
CA ALA A 513 12.85 -19.45 15.48
C ALA A 513 13.02 -20.98 15.38
N VAL A 514 11.97 -21.70 15.03
CA VAL A 514 11.92 -23.16 15.04
C VAL A 514 12.38 -23.78 13.71
N MET A 515 12.01 -23.20 12.57
CA MET A 515 12.31 -23.75 11.23
C MET A 515 13.79 -24.01 10.96
N PRO A 516 14.76 -23.15 11.31
CA PRO A 516 16.18 -23.44 11.07
C PRO A 516 16.69 -24.69 11.82
N THR A 517 16.16 -24.92 13.01
CA THR A 517 16.54 -26.07 13.85
C THR A 517 16.01 -27.39 13.27
N ILE A 518 14.72 -27.38 12.90
CA ILE A 518 14.06 -28.54 12.29
C ILE A 518 14.69 -28.86 10.92
N PHE A 519 14.97 -27.81 10.11
CA PHE A 519 15.58 -27.99 8.80
C PHE A 519 17.01 -28.55 8.86
N ARG A 520 17.81 -28.14 9.84
CA ARG A 520 19.15 -28.71 10.07
C ARG A 520 19.09 -30.16 10.51
N LYS A 521 18.13 -30.55 11.34
CA LYS A 521 17.96 -31.93 11.80
C LYS A 521 17.42 -32.85 10.71
N SER A 522 16.43 -32.38 9.94
CA SER A 522 15.91 -33.16 8.81
C SER A 522 16.99 -33.42 7.75
N ARG A 523 17.97 -32.52 7.55
CA ARG A 523 19.14 -32.78 6.70
C ARG A 523 20.07 -33.85 7.29
N ARG A 524 20.20 -33.97 8.62
CA ARG A 524 21.02 -35.02 9.27
C ARG A 524 20.37 -36.41 9.25
N LEU A 525 19.06 -36.48 9.10
CA LEU A 525 18.33 -37.74 8.91
C LEU A 525 18.34 -38.22 7.44
N ILE A 526 18.96 -37.45 6.54
CA ILE A 526 18.99 -37.63 5.09
C ILE A 526 20.41 -38.02 4.62
N CYS A 527 21.42 -37.88 5.46
CA CYS A 527 22.74 -38.47 5.31
C CYS A 527 22.87 -39.69 6.20
#